data_3919d12956d0e685a4d19b59e89c8f1a
#
_entry.id   3919d12956d0e685a4d19b59e89c8f1a
#
_cell.length_a   1.000
_cell.length_b   1.000
_cell.length_c   1.000
_cell.angle_alpha   90.00
_cell.angle_beta   90.00
_cell.angle_gamma   90.00
#
_symmetry.space_group_name_H-M   'P 1'
#
loop_
_entity.id
_entity.type
_entity.pdbx_description
1 polymer ?
#
loop_
_entity_poly.entity_id
_entity_poly.type
_entity_poly.pdbx_seq_one_letter_code
_entity_poly.pdbx_strand_id
1 'polypeptide(L)'
;AEVCKQRPDAVLLLIGEGENEAAARRKAEALGLQGNVRFLGRQSDPAKFYQAMDAFVLPSRYEGLGIVLIEAQAAALPVICSTEVPQEAQVLPEMQYLSLQESPAVWADAAIRAAENARRRDTSAEMRAGGFDIVTEAKKLEEFYFDLLK
;
A
#
# COMPACT_ATOMS: atom_id res chain seq x y z
N ALA A 1 6.46 8.69 -13.81
CA ALA A 1 7.48 9.15 -14.79
C ALA A 1 8.85 8.60 -14.42
N GLU A 2 9.39 8.87 -13.21
CA GLU A 2 10.77 8.49 -12.86
C GLU A 2 10.99 6.96 -12.91
N VAL A 3 10.05 6.17 -12.45
CA VAL A 3 10.10 4.70 -12.58
C VAL A 3 10.23 4.28 -14.06
N CYS A 4 9.42 4.86 -14.96
CA CYS A 4 9.43 4.48 -16.37
C CYS A 4 10.71 4.86 -17.12
N LYS A 5 11.53 5.78 -16.59
CA LYS A 5 12.87 6.04 -17.13
C LYS A 5 13.82 4.86 -16.95
N GLN A 6 13.65 4.11 -15.88
CA GLN A 6 14.47 2.95 -15.52
C GLN A 6 13.80 1.63 -15.92
N ARG A 7 12.46 1.61 -15.85
CA ARG A 7 11.59 0.46 -16.17
C ARG A 7 10.48 0.91 -17.12
N PRO A 8 10.72 0.96 -18.43
CA PRO A 8 9.73 1.44 -19.40
C PRO A 8 8.44 0.61 -19.45
N ASP A 9 8.50 -0.64 -19.03
CA ASP A 9 7.41 -1.62 -18.93
C ASP A 9 6.62 -1.53 -17.63
N ALA A 10 7.04 -0.71 -16.66
CA ALA A 10 6.34 -0.57 -15.39
C ALA A 10 4.92 -0.03 -15.59
N VAL A 11 3.98 -0.57 -14.83
CA VAL A 11 2.57 -0.16 -14.83
C VAL A 11 2.16 0.32 -13.45
N LEU A 12 1.60 1.51 -13.37
CA LEU A 12 0.94 2.03 -12.18
C LEU A 12 -0.54 1.67 -12.20
N LEU A 13 -1.00 0.95 -11.18
CA LEU A 13 -2.42 0.70 -10.95
C LEU A 13 -2.96 1.74 -9.96
N LEU A 14 -3.97 2.50 -10.36
CA LEU A 14 -4.71 3.42 -9.51
C LEU A 14 -6.09 2.82 -9.26
N ILE A 15 -6.30 2.36 -8.03
CA ILE A 15 -7.53 1.69 -7.59
C ILE A 15 -8.27 2.62 -6.67
N GLY A 16 -9.53 2.88 -6.95
CA GLY A 16 -10.38 3.82 -6.23
C GLY A 16 -11.00 4.87 -7.15
N GLU A 17 -11.80 5.72 -6.56
CA GLU A 17 -12.46 6.85 -7.19
C GLU A 17 -12.19 8.12 -6.38
N GLY A 18 -12.22 9.26 -7.02
CA GLY A 18 -12.04 10.55 -6.33
C GLY A 18 -12.13 11.74 -7.28
N GLU A 19 -12.37 12.89 -6.71
CA GLU A 19 -12.55 14.17 -7.44
C GLU A 19 -11.32 14.51 -8.32
N ASN A 20 -10.14 14.03 -7.94
CA ASN A 20 -8.89 14.34 -8.64
C ASN A 20 -8.57 13.39 -9.79
N GLU A 21 -9.41 12.41 -10.10
CA GLU A 21 -9.13 11.44 -11.17
C GLU A 21 -8.90 12.12 -12.52
N ALA A 22 -9.75 13.08 -12.89
CA ALA A 22 -9.58 13.81 -14.15
C ALA A 22 -8.24 14.57 -14.23
N ALA A 23 -7.79 15.13 -13.11
CA ALA A 23 -6.49 15.80 -13.03
C ALA A 23 -5.33 14.80 -13.16
N ALA A 24 -5.45 13.62 -12.52
CA ALA A 24 -4.47 12.56 -12.62
C ALA A 24 -4.34 12.02 -14.05
N ARG A 25 -5.47 11.84 -14.76
CA ARG A 25 -5.48 11.43 -16.17
C ARG A 25 -4.78 12.44 -17.06
N ARG A 26 -5.11 13.73 -16.94
CA ARG A 26 -4.42 14.81 -17.69
C ARG A 26 -2.92 14.85 -17.39
N LYS A 27 -2.52 14.62 -16.15
CA LYS A 27 -1.10 14.57 -15.77
C LYS A 27 -0.39 13.36 -16.40
N ALA A 28 -1.01 12.19 -16.40
CA ALA A 28 -0.47 11.02 -17.06
C ALA A 28 -0.29 11.25 -18.57
N GLU A 29 -1.28 11.88 -19.22
CA GLU A 29 -1.21 12.25 -20.64
C GLU A 29 -0.10 13.26 -20.92
N ALA A 30 -0.02 14.35 -20.17
CA ALA A 30 1.02 15.36 -20.31
C ALA A 30 2.46 14.81 -20.12
N LEU A 31 2.59 13.71 -19.39
CA LEU A 31 3.86 13.01 -19.17
C LEU A 31 4.10 11.85 -20.15
N GLY A 32 3.20 11.62 -21.11
CA GLY A 32 3.31 10.52 -22.07
C GLY A 32 3.17 9.12 -21.45
N LEU A 33 2.44 8.99 -20.35
CA LEU A 33 2.33 7.76 -19.55
C LEU A 33 1.00 7.01 -19.74
N GLN A 34 0.24 7.28 -20.80
CA GLN A 34 -1.07 6.65 -21.01
C GLN A 34 -0.97 5.12 -21.11
N GLY A 35 0.15 4.62 -21.63
CA GLY A 35 0.45 3.19 -21.69
C GLY A 35 0.83 2.57 -20.34
N ASN A 36 1.31 3.38 -19.40
CA ASN A 36 1.88 2.92 -18.12
C ASN A 36 0.95 3.13 -16.92
N VAL A 37 -0.18 3.81 -17.07
CA VAL A 37 -1.12 4.07 -15.96
C VAL A 37 -2.47 3.42 -16.26
N ARG A 38 -2.98 2.65 -15.32
CA ARG A 38 -4.28 2.01 -15.36
C ARG A 38 -5.16 2.56 -14.25
N PHE A 39 -6.24 3.22 -14.63
CA PHE A 39 -7.28 3.68 -13.71
C PHE A 39 -8.36 2.60 -13.64
N LEU A 40 -8.46 1.92 -12.52
CA LEU A 40 -9.29 0.73 -12.36
C LEU A 40 -10.63 1.03 -11.67
N GLY A 41 -10.83 2.29 -11.23
CA GLY A 41 -12.02 2.66 -10.47
C GLY A 41 -12.14 1.90 -9.15
N ARG A 42 -13.32 1.92 -8.57
CA ARG A 42 -13.61 1.19 -7.33
C ARG A 42 -13.65 -0.31 -7.58
N GLN A 43 -12.95 -1.08 -6.76
CA GLN A 43 -12.91 -2.54 -6.80
C GLN A 43 -13.55 -3.12 -5.55
N SER A 44 -14.39 -4.13 -5.71
CA SER A 44 -15.03 -4.84 -4.60
C SER A 44 -14.10 -5.85 -3.90
N ASP A 45 -13.07 -6.30 -4.61
CA ASP A 45 -12.08 -7.25 -4.12
C ASP A 45 -10.67 -6.73 -4.48
N PRO A 46 -10.09 -5.85 -3.64
CA PRO A 46 -8.74 -5.33 -3.86
C PRO A 46 -7.65 -6.37 -3.61
N ALA A 47 -7.92 -7.44 -2.85
CA ALA A 47 -6.92 -8.43 -2.46
C ALA A 47 -6.22 -9.08 -3.65
N LYS A 48 -6.94 -9.39 -4.73
CA LYS A 48 -6.36 -9.96 -5.96
C LYS A 48 -5.38 -9.01 -6.67
N PHE A 49 -5.57 -7.69 -6.53
CA PHE A 49 -4.62 -6.72 -7.09
C PHE A 49 -3.33 -6.68 -6.28
N TYR A 50 -3.40 -6.73 -4.95
CA TYR A 50 -2.19 -6.84 -4.12
C TYR A 50 -1.38 -8.10 -4.46
N GLN A 51 -2.04 -9.21 -4.80
CA GLN A 51 -1.34 -10.43 -5.23
C GLN A 51 -0.64 -10.26 -6.61
N ALA A 52 -1.13 -9.39 -7.47
CA ALA A 52 -0.59 -9.15 -8.80
C ALA A 52 0.46 -8.03 -8.88
N MET A 53 0.60 -7.23 -7.83
CA MET A 53 1.55 -6.11 -7.76
C MET A 53 2.94 -6.58 -7.33
N ASP A 54 3.97 -5.78 -7.62
CA ASP A 54 5.35 -6.00 -7.20
C ASP A 54 5.75 -5.08 -6.03
N ALA A 55 5.13 -3.90 -5.91
CA ALA A 55 5.28 -2.97 -4.80
C ALA A 55 4.03 -2.14 -4.59
N PHE A 56 3.81 -1.66 -3.37
CA PHE A 56 2.74 -0.74 -3.02
C PHE A 56 3.32 0.60 -2.57
N VAL A 57 2.83 1.70 -3.12
CA VAL A 57 3.34 3.05 -2.84
C VAL A 57 2.19 3.95 -2.38
N LEU A 58 2.30 4.54 -1.18
CA LEU A 58 1.30 5.44 -0.61
C LEU A 58 1.94 6.77 -0.15
N PRO A 59 2.10 7.77 -1.04
CA PRO A 59 2.64 9.09 -0.70
C PRO A 59 1.53 9.98 -0.10
N SER A 60 0.88 9.52 0.95
CA SER A 60 -0.24 10.21 1.59
C SER A 60 0.26 11.39 2.43
N ARG A 61 -0.51 12.46 2.47
CA ARG A 61 -0.25 13.62 3.34
C ARG A 61 -0.89 13.48 4.71
N TYR A 62 -1.85 12.61 4.82
CA TYR A 62 -2.57 12.33 6.05
C TYR A 62 -3.27 10.98 5.94
N GLU A 63 -3.16 10.18 6.98
CA GLU A 63 -3.87 8.91 7.14
C GLU A 63 -4.33 8.78 8.59
N GLY A 64 -5.48 8.11 8.79
CA GLY A 64 -5.88 7.66 10.12
C GLY A 64 -5.01 6.48 10.56
N LEU A 65 -5.24 5.32 9.98
CA LEU A 65 -4.39 4.13 10.14
C LEU A 65 -3.76 3.70 8.81
N GLY A 66 -4.47 3.91 7.69
CA GLY A 66 -4.02 3.44 6.38
C GLY A 66 -4.24 1.93 6.20
N ILE A 67 -5.48 1.46 6.32
CA ILE A 67 -5.84 0.03 6.21
C ILE A 67 -5.27 -0.62 4.95
N VAL A 68 -5.22 0.11 3.84
CA VAL A 68 -4.63 -0.36 2.57
C VAL A 68 -3.15 -0.77 2.70
N LEU A 69 -2.42 -0.21 3.66
CA LEU A 69 -1.03 -0.58 3.97
C LEU A 69 -0.99 -1.94 4.70
N ILE A 70 -1.94 -2.18 5.61
CA ILE A 70 -2.08 -3.46 6.29
C ILE A 70 -2.43 -4.56 5.27
N GLU A 71 -3.39 -4.29 4.38
CA GLU A 71 -3.79 -5.21 3.32
C GLU A 71 -2.62 -5.55 2.38
N ALA A 72 -1.83 -4.56 1.98
CA ALA A 72 -0.64 -4.77 1.16
C ALA A 72 0.40 -5.64 1.88
N GLN A 73 0.67 -5.38 3.16
CA GLN A 73 1.57 -6.17 3.98
C GLN A 73 1.04 -7.60 4.21
N ALA A 74 -0.27 -7.77 4.42
CA ALA A 74 -0.89 -9.09 4.52
C ALA A 74 -0.68 -9.92 3.23
N ALA A 75 -0.61 -9.27 2.07
CA ALA A 75 -0.25 -9.91 0.81
C ALA A 75 1.27 -10.09 0.61
N ALA A 76 2.09 -9.85 1.64
CA ALA A 76 3.55 -9.83 1.55
C ALA A 76 4.09 -8.94 0.42
N LEU A 77 3.40 -7.82 0.17
CA LEU A 77 3.81 -6.83 -0.82
C LEU A 77 4.74 -5.82 -0.14
N PRO A 78 5.90 -5.50 -0.73
CA PRO A 78 6.73 -4.41 -0.22
C PRO A 78 5.95 -3.09 -0.24
N VAL A 79 6.01 -2.36 0.87
CA VAL A 79 5.29 -1.11 1.04
C VAL A 79 6.25 0.05 1.21
N ILE A 80 6.03 1.11 0.45
CA ILE A 80 6.69 2.40 0.59
C ILE A 80 5.61 3.44 0.87
N CYS A 81 5.69 4.11 2.00
CA CYS A 81 4.73 5.16 2.35
C CYS A 81 5.42 6.45 2.80
N SER A 82 4.64 7.49 2.97
CA SER A 82 5.16 8.74 3.51
C SER A 82 5.38 8.65 5.02
N THR A 83 6.26 9.51 5.54
CA THR A 83 6.47 9.72 6.98
C THR A 83 5.24 10.29 7.71
N GLU A 84 4.22 10.73 6.96
CA GLU A 84 2.95 11.23 7.50
C GLU A 84 1.96 10.10 7.86
N VAL A 85 2.31 8.84 7.51
CA VAL A 85 1.54 7.65 7.87
C VAL A 85 1.90 7.24 9.31
N PRO A 86 0.89 6.91 10.15
CA PRO A 86 1.13 6.43 11.51
C PRO A 86 1.99 5.15 11.53
N GLN A 87 2.90 5.05 12.52
CA GLN A 87 3.77 3.88 12.65
C GLN A 87 3.00 2.61 13.03
N GLU A 88 1.82 2.74 13.58
CA GLU A 88 0.88 1.65 13.89
C GLU A 88 0.45 0.88 12.64
N ALA A 89 0.61 1.47 11.45
CA ALA A 89 0.39 0.79 10.18
C ALA A 89 1.52 -0.19 9.82
N GLN A 90 2.67 -0.13 10.50
CA GLN A 90 3.80 -1.03 10.22
C GLN A 90 3.64 -2.35 10.96
N VAL A 91 3.35 -3.40 10.21
CA VAL A 91 3.28 -4.79 10.71
C VAL A 91 4.56 -5.55 10.34
N LEU A 92 5.03 -5.35 9.10
CA LEU A 92 6.25 -5.99 8.61
C LEU A 92 7.44 -5.02 8.67
N PRO A 93 8.63 -5.51 9.07
CA PRO A 93 9.83 -4.67 9.17
C PRO A 93 10.31 -4.12 7.81
N GLU A 94 9.88 -4.74 6.72
CA GLU A 94 10.25 -4.34 5.35
C GLU A 94 9.51 -3.09 4.85
N MET A 95 8.50 -2.60 5.56
CA MET A 95 7.81 -1.36 5.22
C MET A 95 8.76 -0.16 5.34
N GLN A 96 8.79 0.69 4.31
CA GLN A 96 9.69 1.83 4.21
C GLN A 96 8.94 3.15 4.30
N TYR A 97 9.49 4.08 5.07
CA TYR A 97 8.99 5.44 5.19
C TYR A 97 9.88 6.42 4.43
N LEU A 98 9.29 7.27 3.61
CA LEU A 98 9.98 8.34 2.89
C LEU A 98 9.30 9.68 3.12
N SER A 99 10.10 10.73 3.30
CA SER A 99 9.56 12.08 3.40
C SER A 99 8.90 12.50 2.09
N LEU A 100 7.78 13.22 2.18
CA LEU A 100 7.15 13.86 1.01
C LEU A 100 8.01 15.00 0.42
N GLN A 101 9.07 15.42 1.10
CA GLN A 101 10.05 16.38 0.60
C GLN A 101 11.10 15.72 -0.30
N GLU A 102 11.21 14.40 -0.29
CA GLU A 102 12.10 13.68 -1.18
C GLU A 102 11.70 13.83 -2.64
N SER A 103 12.69 13.82 -3.51
CA SER A 103 12.44 13.93 -4.95
C SER A 103 11.68 12.71 -5.49
N PRO A 104 10.92 12.87 -6.58
CA PRO A 104 10.29 11.73 -7.25
C PRO A 104 11.26 10.62 -7.67
N ALA A 105 12.53 10.94 -7.88
CA ALA A 105 13.57 9.96 -8.21
C ALA A 105 13.88 9.06 -7.00
N VAL A 106 13.98 9.61 -5.79
CA VAL A 106 14.18 8.82 -4.56
C VAL A 106 13.04 7.84 -4.33
N TRP A 107 11.79 8.29 -4.51
CA TRP A 107 10.61 7.44 -4.43
C TRP A 107 10.61 6.34 -5.50
N ALA A 108 11.02 6.67 -6.74
CA ALA A 108 11.11 5.71 -7.83
C ALA A 108 12.16 4.63 -7.53
N ASP A 109 13.34 5.03 -7.08
CA ASP A 109 14.42 4.11 -6.72
C ASP A 109 14.04 3.18 -5.57
N ALA A 110 13.33 3.70 -4.56
CA ALA A 110 12.83 2.88 -3.47
C ALA A 110 11.80 1.85 -3.97
N ALA A 111 10.85 2.26 -4.81
CA ALA A 111 9.84 1.37 -5.36
C ALA A 111 10.45 0.27 -6.24
N ILE A 112 11.42 0.62 -7.10
CA ILE A 112 12.12 -0.35 -7.95
C ILE A 112 12.90 -1.36 -7.11
N ARG A 113 13.71 -0.88 -6.15
CA ARG A 113 14.48 -1.79 -5.25
C ARG A 113 13.57 -2.68 -4.43
N ALA A 114 12.45 -2.16 -3.94
CA ALA A 114 11.48 -2.94 -3.18
C ALA A 114 10.88 -4.06 -4.05
N ALA A 115 10.45 -3.73 -5.27
CA ALA A 115 9.91 -4.70 -6.21
C ALA A 115 10.93 -5.79 -6.59
N GLU A 116 12.19 -5.43 -6.87
CA GLU A 116 13.25 -6.36 -7.23
C GLU A 116 13.63 -7.33 -6.09
N ASN A 117 13.54 -6.86 -4.85
CA ASN A 117 13.88 -7.64 -3.66
C ASN A 117 12.67 -8.33 -3.03
N ALA A 118 11.47 -8.12 -3.56
CA ALA A 118 10.25 -8.70 -3.04
C ALA A 118 10.33 -10.22 -2.90
N ARG A 119 9.87 -10.73 -1.76
CA ARG A 119 9.75 -12.17 -1.50
C ARG A 119 8.38 -12.42 -0.93
N ARG A 120 7.52 -13.02 -1.75
CA ARG A 120 6.18 -13.44 -1.30
C ARG A 120 6.33 -14.57 -0.29
N ARG A 121 5.65 -14.45 0.83
CA ARG A 121 5.65 -15.41 1.93
C ARG A 121 4.34 -15.37 2.69
N ASP A 122 4.11 -16.33 3.54
CA ASP A 122 3.02 -16.27 4.50
C ASP A 122 3.35 -15.24 5.60
N THR A 123 2.48 -14.28 5.80
CA THR A 123 2.57 -13.20 6.79
C THR A 123 1.52 -13.35 7.91
N SER A 124 0.78 -14.45 7.92
CA SER A 124 -0.35 -14.66 8.84
C SER A 124 0.07 -14.55 10.31
N ALA A 125 1.28 -14.98 10.65
CA ALA A 125 1.77 -14.91 12.02
C ALA A 125 2.02 -13.45 12.46
N GLU A 126 2.63 -12.65 11.61
CA GLU A 126 2.89 -11.24 11.87
C GLU A 126 1.60 -10.42 11.90
N MET A 127 0.66 -10.69 10.98
CA MET A 127 -0.67 -10.05 10.98
C MET A 127 -1.42 -10.35 12.28
N ARG A 128 -1.36 -11.60 12.76
CA ARG A 128 -1.98 -12.00 14.02
C ARG A 128 -1.30 -11.34 15.22
N ALA A 129 0.01 -11.30 15.25
CA ALA A 129 0.78 -10.65 16.30
C ALA A 129 0.53 -9.13 16.33
N GLY A 130 0.33 -8.51 15.16
CA GLY A 130 0.00 -7.09 15.01
C GLY A 130 -1.46 -6.73 15.33
N GLY A 131 -2.33 -7.74 15.65
CA GLY A 131 -3.73 -7.48 15.97
C GLY A 131 -4.63 -7.29 14.75
N PHE A 132 -4.25 -7.81 13.57
CA PHE A 132 -5.01 -7.69 12.34
C PHE A 132 -5.65 -9.01 11.87
N ASP A 133 -5.72 -10.00 12.75
CA ASP A 133 -6.48 -11.23 12.52
C ASP A 133 -7.87 -11.14 13.17
N ILE A 134 -8.90 -11.03 12.34
CA ILE A 134 -10.27 -10.77 12.82
C ILE A 134 -10.78 -11.89 13.75
N VAL A 135 -10.38 -13.14 13.52
CA VAL A 135 -10.83 -14.26 14.34
C VAL A 135 -10.26 -14.16 15.76
N THR A 136 -8.98 -13.80 15.86
CA THR A 136 -8.30 -13.61 17.14
C THR A 136 -8.85 -12.37 17.87
N GLU A 137 -8.98 -11.25 17.17
CA GLU A 137 -9.41 -9.99 17.77
C GLU A 137 -10.88 -10.01 18.19
N ALA A 138 -11.75 -10.68 17.43
CA ALA A 138 -13.14 -10.86 17.81
C ALA A 138 -13.28 -11.63 19.12
N LYS A 139 -12.47 -12.69 19.35
CA LYS A 139 -12.47 -13.43 20.62
C LYS A 139 -12.00 -12.57 21.79
N LYS A 140 -10.93 -11.79 21.61
CA LYS A 140 -10.46 -10.87 22.67
C LYS A 140 -11.53 -9.85 23.03
N LEU A 141 -12.25 -9.33 22.04
CA LEU A 141 -13.34 -8.38 22.26
C LEU A 141 -14.51 -9.04 23.01
N GLU A 142 -14.86 -10.25 22.64
CA GLU A 142 -15.89 -11.05 23.32
C GLU A 142 -15.52 -11.29 24.79
N GLU A 143 -14.30 -11.76 25.07
CA GLU A 143 -13.77 -11.97 26.42
C GLU A 143 -13.79 -10.67 27.24
N PHE A 144 -13.38 -9.55 26.66
CA PHE A 144 -13.43 -8.23 27.29
C PHE A 144 -14.86 -7.87 27.74
N TYR A 145 -15.87 -8.08 26.88
CA TYR A 145 -17.27 -7.82 27.26
C TYR A 145 -17.77 -8.75 28.35
N PHE A 146 -17.41 -10.02 28.32
CA PHE A 146 -17.79 -10.95 29.40
C PHE A 146 -17.15 -10.57 30.74
N ASP A 147 -15.96 -10.05 30.75
CA ASP A 147 -15.30 -9.60 31.98
C ASP A 147 -15.94 -8.34 32.58
N LEU A 148 -16.51 -7.47 31.76
CA LEU A 148 -17.26 -6.29 32.22
C LEU A 148 -18.60 -6.65 32.87
N LEU A 149 -19.12 -7.87 32.67
CA LEU A 149 -20.40 -8.35 33.22
C LEU A 149 -20.23 -9.08 34.56
N LYS A 150 -18.99 -9.27 35.04
CA LYS A 150 -18.67 -9.88 36.34
C LYS A 150 -18.62 -8.85 37.45
#